data_77cda3a37476ec749224a6bb362ee690
#
_entry.id   77cda3a37476ec749224a6bb362ee690
#
_cell.length_a   1.000
_cell.length_b   1.000
_cell.length_c   1.000
_cell.angle_alpha   90.00
_cell.angle_beta   90.00
_cell.angle_gamma   90.00
#
_symmetry.space_group_name_H-M   'P 1'
#
loop_
_entity.id
_entity.type
_entity.pdbx_description
1 polymer ?
#
loop_
_entity_poly.entity_id
_entity_poly.type
_entity_poly.pdbx_seq_one_letter_code
_entity_poly.pdbx_strand_id
1 'polypeptide(L)'
;VIYLLLSLLILTFAGILSYKDYRISLILSFLLLFVSLELGGISLLICFLALLNILSLVAIRRNQISGVDYAMVGLMTIATIYSFITSDIAELLALFVVVSVPTYLIIMVDEGKLNVDTGIKYIAFMVIATVLFIIGAVVLYLGYGYQNSALYLFGLVLLLMGLALEVGIAPLHEWVPDVFANANPISVSIIASIAKFVPFIVALKILMITATELTSSALLIFAVVSAISMFAGNIGALTTQNPARILGYSTVANMGYILAAFVAITASKDLVYYAIAGALLQLFVNAFGKVGFFNAIKGGTWTASSYILSFSFIGLPPLMGFWGKFFIIYALVFSNYLWLAILLVLNSAISVPYYLRLVRVTKVNVPDMLTNTVASITAIVMFITLFPPTWFVDLVAEVFK
;
A
#
# COMPACT_ATOMS: atom_id res chain seq x y z
N VAL A 1 -20.61 -5.21 9.82
CA VAL A 1 -19.73 -6.35 10.13
C VAL A 1 -20.25 -7.63 9.49
N ILE A 2 -21.46 -8.11 9.79
CA ILE A 2 -22.01 -9.37 9.26
C ILE A 2 -21.98 -9.42 7.73
N TYR A 3 -22.35 -8.35 7.03
CA TYR A 3 -22.30 -8.28 5.56
C TYR A 3 -20.89 -8.44 5.00
N LEU A 4 -19.88 -7.88 5.67
CA LEU A 4 -18.48 -8.02 5.27
C LEU A 4 -17.97 -9.44 5.45
N LEU A 5 -18.29 -10.09 6.59
CA LEU A 5 -17.97 -11.49 6.83
C LEU A 5 -18.62 -12.42 5.81
N LEU A 6 -19.91 -12.20 5.49
CA LEU A 6 -20.60 -12.94 4.44
C LEU A 6 -19.94 -12.73 3.07
N SER A 7 -19.53 -11.50 2.76
CA SER A 7 -18.82 -11.19 1.51
C SER A 7 -17.49 -11.92 1.41
N LEU A 8 -16.71 -11.99 2.49
CA LEU A 8 -15.47 -12.79 2.53
C LEU A 8 -15.74 -14.28 2.28
N LEU A 9 -16.78 -14.85 2.90
CA LEU A 9 -17.17 -16.25 2.67
C LEU A 9 -17.61 -16.48 1.22
N ILE A 10 -18.45 -15.60 0.66
CA ILE A 10 -18.91 -15.72 -0.72
C ILE A 10 -17.72 -15.68 -1.69
N LEU A 11 -16.74 -14.79 -1.47
CA LEU A 11 -15.55 -14.69 -2.32
C LEU A 11 -14.63 -15.90 -2.21
N THR A 12 -14.48 -16.50 -1.04
CA THR A 12 -13.74 -17.78 -0.91
C THR A 12 -14.39 -18.88 -1.73
N PHE A 13 -15.72 -19.04 -1.65
CA PHE A 13 -16.46 -19.99 -2.48
C PHE A 13 -16.40 -19.65 -3.96
N ALA A 14 -16.46 -18.36 -4.32
CA ALA A 14 -16.31 -17.91 -5.70
C ALA A 14 -14.94 -18.30 -6.28
N GLY A 15 -13.87 -18.17 -5.49
CA GLY A 15 -12.54 -18.61 -5.85
C GLY A 15 -12.46 -20.11 -6.15
N ILE A 16 -13.11 -20.94 -5.32
CA ILE A 16 -13.19 -22.39 -5.51
C ILE A 16 -14.01 -22.72 -6.78
N LEU A 17 -15.16 -22.10 -6.95
CA LEU A 17 -16.05 -22.33 -8.08
C LEU A 17 -15.46 -21.85 -9.43
N SER A 18 -14.53 -20.91 -9.38
CA SER A 18 -13.87 -20.36 -10.57
C SER A 18 -13.05 -21.40 -11.35
N TYR A 19 -12.75 -22.55 -10.74
CA TYR A 19 -12.17 -23.69 -11.44
C TYR A 19 -13.06 -24.19 -12.59
N LYS A 20 -14.39 -24.05 -12.44
CA LYS A 20 -15.35 -24.42 -13.49
C LYS A 20 -15.53 -23.31 -14.54
N ASP A 21 -15.68 -22.06 -14.08
CA ASP A 21 -15.79 -20.89 -14.95
C ASP A 21 -15.27 -19.63 -14.20
N TYR A 22 -14.24 -19.01 -14.76
CA TYR A 22 -13.62 -17.79 -14.20
C TYR A 22 -14.61 -16.61 -14.11
N ARG A 23 -15.66 -16.60 -14.93
CA ARG A 23 -16.68 -15.53 -14.93
C ARG A 23 -17.44 -15.46 -13.63
N ILE A 24 -17.62 -16.59 -12.92
CA ILE A 24 -18.29 -16.63 -11.62
C ILE A 24 -17.53 -15.75 -10.63
N SER A 25 -16.23 -15.94 -10.52
CA SER A 25 -15.38 -15.18 -9.62
C SER A 25 -15.32 -13.69 -10.01
N LEU A 26 -15.22 -13.40 -11.33
CA LEU A 26 -15.21 -12.02 -11.83
C LEU A 26 -16.51 -11.29 -11.49
N ILE A 27 -17.67 -11.91 -11.77
CA ILE A 27 -18.98 -11.29 -11.53
C ILE A 27 -19.22 -11.10 -10.03
N LEU A 28 -18.93 -12.08 -9.19
CA LEU A 28 -19.13 -11.99 -7.76
C LEU A 28 -18.19 -10.96 -7.12
N SER A 29 -16.91 -10.91 -7.52
CA SER A 29 -15.98 -9.88 -7.05
C SER A 29 -16.46 -8.47 -7.42
N PHE A 30 -16.95 -8.30 -8.65
CA PHE A 30 -17.50 -7.04 -9.11
C PHE A 30 -18.75 -6.63 -8.32
N LEU A 31 -19.71 -7.55 -8.15
CA LEU A 31 -20.97 -7.28 -7.43
C LEU A 31 -20.73 -6.96 -5.95
N LEU A 32 -19.83 -7.67 -5.28
CA LEU A 32 -19.54 -7.45 -3.86
C LEU A 32 -18.81 -6.13 -3.60
N LEU A 33 -18.07 -5.61 -4.58
CA LEU A 33 -17.52 -4.26 -4.48
C LEU A 33 -18.62 -3.18 -4.36
N PHE A 34 -19.77 -3.38 -5.02
CA PHE A 34 -20.89 -2.44 -4.89
C PHE A 34 -21.52 -2.46 -3.50
N VAL A 35 -21.58 -3.63 -2.85
CA VAL A 35 -22.13 -3.75 -1.48
C VAL A 35 -21.28 -2.95 -0.48
N SER A 36 -19.99 -2.80 -0.72
CA SER A 36 -19.10 -2.07 0.16
C SER A 36 -19.13 -0.54 -0.04
N LEU A 37 -19.80 -0.03 -1.08
CA LEU A 37 -19.92 1.42 -1.34
C LEU A 37 -20.76 2.17 -0.29
N GLU A 38 -21.63 1.46 0.43
CA GLU A 38 -22.44 2.04 1.51
C GLU A 38 -21.62 2.49 2.74
N LEU A 39 -20.33 2.14 2.79
CA LEU A 39 -19.48 2.32 3.96
C LEU A 39 -18.68 3.64 3.99
N GLY A 40 -18.92 4.56 3.05
CA GLY A 40 -18.34 5.91 3.07
C GLY A 40 -17.21 6.17 2.07
N GLY A 41 -16.67 7.39 2.07
CA GLY A 41 -15.81 7.91 1.03
C GLY A 41 -14.46 7.19 0.84
N ILE A 42 -13.82 6.67 1.90
CA ILE A 42 -12.57 5.89 1.81
C ILE A 42 -12.85 4.55 1.10
N SER A 43 -13.96 3.90 1.40
CA SER A 43 -14.38 2.65 0.76
C SER A 43 -14.55 2.81 -0.74
N LEU A 44 -15.06 3.94 -1.20
CA LEU A 44 -15.17 4.30 -2.62
C LEU A 44 -13.81 4.26 -3.33
N LEU A 45 -12.79 4.88 -2.76
CA LEU A 45 -11.44 4.90 -3.34
C LEU A 45 -10.82 3.50 -3.38
N ILE A 46 -11.03 2.71 -2.32
CA ILE A 46 -10.55 1.32 -2.24
C ILE A 46 -11.25 0.43 -3.26
N CYS A 47 -12.57 0.54 -3.40
CA CYS A 47 -13.35 -0.19 -4.41
C CYS A 47 -12.92 0.19 -5.82
N PHE A 48 -12.68 1.47 -6.07
CA PHE A 48 -12.22 1.94 -7.37
C PHE A 48 -10.81 1.41 -7.69
N LEU A 49 -9.91 1.37 -6.72
CA LEU A 49 -8.60 0.75 -6.85
C LEU A 49 -8.72 -0.75 -7.18
N ALA A 50 -9.63 -1.46 -6.51
CA ALA A 50 -9.90 -2.87 -6.77
C ALA A 50 -10.41 -3.12 -8.18
N LEU A 51 -11.34 -2.28 -8.66
CA LEU A 51 -11.84 -2.34 -10.04
C LEU A 51 -10.70 -2.18 -11.06
N LEU A 52 -9.76 -1.27 -10.85
CA LEU A 52 -8.61 -1.09 -11.73
C LEU A 52 -7.67 -2.31 -11.70
N ASN A 53 -7.47 -2.94 -10.53
CA ASN A 53 -6.72 -4.19 -10.43
C ASN A 53 -7.43 -5.35 -11.15
N ILE A 54 -8.76 -5.47 -11.02
CA ILE A 54 -9.56 -6.47 -11.76
C ILE A 54 -9.46 -6.24 -13.28
N LEU A 55 -9.56 -4.99 -13.72
CA LEU A 55 -9.38 -4.64 -15.13
C LEU A 55 -7.97 -4.98 -15.64
N SER A 56 -6.96 -4.75 -14.82
CA SER A 56 -5.58 -5.11 -15.13
C SER A 56 -5.41 -6.62 -15.32
N LEU A 57 -6.05 -7.43 -14.46
CA LEU A 57 -6.07 -8.89 -14.59
C LEU A 57 -6.76 -9.36 -15.88
N VAL A 58 -7.81 -8.67 -16.33
CA VAL A 58 -8.46 -8.98 -17.60
C VAL A 58 -7.51 -8.79 -18.78
N ALA A 59 -6.59 -7.84 -18.71
CA ALA A 59 -5.59 -7.60 -19.77
C ALA A 59 -4.64 -8.78 -19.98
N ILE A 60 -4.29 -9.53 -18.92
CA ILE A 60 -3.37 -10.68 -19.03
C ILE A 60 -4.07 -11.93 -19.58
N ARG A 61 -5.38 -12.04 -19.42
CA ARG A 61 -6.12 -13.30 -19.48
C ARG A 61 -6.46 -13.86 -20.84
N ARG A 62 -5.89 -13.38 -21.89
CA ARG A 62 -6.20 -13.97 -23.20
C ARG A 62 -5.92 -15.48 -23.28
N ASN A 63 -5.22 -16.09 -22.29
CA ASN A 63 -4.83 -17.51 -22.33
C ASN A 63 -4.76 -18.25 -20.98
N GLN A 64 -5.43 -17.82 -19.87
CA GLN A 64 -5.15 -18.43 -18.58
C GLN A 64 -6.30 -18.97 -17.73
N ILE A 65 -5.90 -19.95 -16.94
CA ILE A 65 -6.63 -20.78 -15.99
C ILE A 65 -7.06 -19.95 -14.77
N SER A 66 -8.28 -20.22 -14.32
CA SER A 66 -8.87 -19.93 -13.02
C SER A 66 -9.02 -18.48 -12.58
N GLY A 67 -10.27 -18.06 -12.36
CA GLY A 67 -10.68 -16.78 -11.78
C GLY A 67 -10.36 -16.60 -10.29
N VAL A 68 -9.46 -17.41 -9.71
CA VAL A 68 -9.05 -17.33 -8.30
C VAL A 68 -8.46 -15.97 -7.97
N ASP A 69 -7.66 -15.40 -8.86
CA ASP A 69 -7.03 -14.09 -8.70
C ASP A 69 -8.06 -12.94 -8.59
N TYR A 70 -9.20 -13.00 -9.28
CA TYR A 70 -10.27 -12.03 -9.09
C TYR A 70 -10.89 -12.11 -7.70
N ALA A 71 -11.15 -13.34 -7.21
CA ALA A 71 -11.65 -13.54 -5.85
C ALA A 71 -10.64 -13.04 -4.82
N MET A 72 -9.34 -13.25 -5.06
CA MET A 72 -8.28 -12.77 -4.17
C MET A 72 -8.24 -11.24 -4.09
N VAL A 73 -8.37 -10.53 -5.22
CA VAL A 73 -8.49 -9.07 -5.22
C VAL A 73 -9.73 -8.63 -4.44
N GLY A 74 -10.86 -9.31 -4.65
CA GLY A 74 -12.09 -9.05 -3.87
C GLY A 74 -11.92 -9.26 -2.37
N LEU A 75 -11.30 -10.38 -1.95
CA LEU A 75 -10.99 -10.68 -0.55
C LEU A 75 -10.13 -9.60 0.09
N MET A 76 -9.02 -9.23 -0.58
CA MET A 76 -8.11 -8.18 -0.10
C MET A 76 -8.84 -6.84 0.04
N THR A 77 -9.74 -6.53 -0.91
CA THR A 77 -10.52 -5.28 -0.90
C THR A 77 -11.45 -5.22 0.30
N ILE A 78 -12.26 -6.25 0.50
CA ILE A 78 -13.24 -6.28 1.60
C ILE A 78 -12.53 -6.32 2.94
N ALA A 79 -11.44 -7.10 3.07
CA ALA A 79 -10.63 -7.11 4.28
C ALA A 79 -9.99 -5.73 4.56
N THR A 80 -9.54 -5.02 3.51
CA THR A 80 -9.04 -3.66 3.65
C THR A 80 -10.13 -2.71 4.16
N ILE A 81 -11.32 -2.72 3.58
CA ILE A 81 -12.44 -1.88 4.02
C ILE A 81 -12.81 -2.21 5.47
N TYR A 82 -12.87 -3.50 5.82
CA TYR A 82 -13.19 -3.91 7.18
C TYR A 82 -12.14 -3.45 8.20
N SER A 83 -10.85 -3.41 7.83
CA SER A 83 -9.79 -2.91 8.71
C SER A 83 -9.94 -1.43 9.11
N PHE A 84 -10.62 -0.62 8.30
CA PHE A 84 -10.99 0.75 8.68
C PHE A 84 -12.09 0.82 9.73
N ILE A 85 -13.02 -0.15 9.73
CA ILE A 85 -14.23 -0.11 10.57
C ILE A 85 -13.97 -0.71 11.94
N THR A 86 -13.30 -1.86 12.02
CA THR A 86 -13.06 -2.56 13.28
C THR A 86 -11.97 -1.89 14.11
N SER A 87 -12.15 -1.93 15.45
CA SER A 87 -11.12 -1.56 16.43
C SER A 87 -10.70 -2.75 17.29
N ASP A 88 -11.24 -3.94 17.04
CA ASP A 88 -10.85 -5.17 17.74
C ASP A 88 -9.49 -5.65 17.21
N ILE A 89 -8.54 -5.86 18.13
CA ILE A 89 -7.15 -6.23 17.75
C ILE A 89 -7.11 -7.64 17.14
N ALA A 90 -7.93 -8.57 17.62
CA ALA A 90 -7.96 -9.94 17.06
C ALA A 90 -8.51 -9.92 15.63
N GLU A 91 -9.57 -9.16 15.38
CA GLU A 91 -10.10 -8.96 14.02
C GLU A 91 -9.06 -8.28 13.12
N LEU A 92 -8.38 -7.23 13.59
CA LEU A 92 -7.33 -6.53 12.84
C LEU A 92 -6.20 -7.48 12.43
N LEU A 93 -5.72 -8.34 13.34
CA LEU A 93 -4.68 -9.33 13.05
C LEU A 93 -5.19 -10.44 12.10
N ALA A 94 -6.44 -10.85 12.22
CA ALA A 94 -7.05 -11.78 11.28
C ALA A 94 -7.14 -11.19 9.87
N LEU A 95 -7.57 -9.93 9.74
CA LEU A 95 -7.63 -9.21 8.46
C LEU A 95 -6.24 -9.03 7.83
N PHE A 96 -5.21 -8.81 8.64
CA PHE A 96 -3.83 -8.77 8.17
C PHE A 96 -3.44 -10.07 7.46
N VAL A 97 -3.76 -11.23 8.06
CA VAL A 97 -3.50 -12.55 7.44
C VAL A 97 -4.36 -12.76 6.19
N VAL A 98 -5.64 -12.38 6.22
CA VAL A 98 -6.55 -12.50 5.06
C VAL A 98 -6.06 -11.71 3.85
N VAL A 99 -5.35 -10.60 4.07
CA VAL A 99 -4.76 -9.82 2.96
C VAL A 99 -3.40 -10.37 2.53
N SER A 100 -2.57 -10.86 3.45
CA SER A 100 -1.23 -11.35 3.12
C SER A 100 -1.26 -12.67 2.33
N VAL A 101 -2.12 -13.63 2.70
CA VAL A 101 -2.17 -14.96 2.05
C VAL A 101 -2.46 -14.90 0.54
N PRO A 102 -3.45 -14.14 0.04
CA PRO A 102 -3.68 -14.00 -1.40
C PRO A 102 -2.46 -13.53 -2.19
N THR A 103 -1.62 -12.67 -1.57
CA THR A 103 -0.44 -12.15 -2.25
C THR A 103 0.58 -13.23 -2.61
N TYR A 104 0.66 -14.30 -1.80
CA TYR A 104 1.57 -15.42 -2.03
C TYR A 104 1.26 -16.17 -3.32
N LEU A 105 -0.02 -16.30 -3.63
CA LEU A 105 -0.49 -16.98 -4.85
C LEU A 105 -0.42 -16.06 -6.06
N ILE A 106 -0.85 -14.81 -5.90
CA ILE A 106 -0.85 -13.82 -7.01
C ILE A 106 0.56 -13.62 -7.57
N ILE A 107 1.59 -13.58 -6.71
CA ILE A 107 2.97 -13.34 -7.17
C ILE A 107 3.56 -14.49 -7.99
N MET A 108 3.07 -15.71 -7.79
CA MET A 108 3.51 -16.88 -8.53
C MET A 108 2.87 -16.96 -9.92
N VAL A 109 1.75 -16.26 -10.14
CA VAL A 109 1.03 -16.33 -11.43
C VAL A 109 1.78 -15.53 -12.48
N ASP A 110 2.27 -16.22 -13.49
CA ASP A 110 2.83 -15.64 -14.72
C ASP A 110 2.09 -16.21 -15.93
N GLU A 111 2.26 -15.63 -17.09
CA GLU A 111 1.52 -15.97 -18.32
C GLU A 111 1.75 -17.44 -18.73
N GLY A 112 0.85 -18.33 -18.29
CA GLY A 112 0.87 -19.76 -18.59
C GLY A 112 1.93 -20.59 -17.85
N LYS A 113 2.70 -19.99 -16.94
CA LYS A 113 3.71 -20.67 -16.11
C LYS A 113 3.66 -20.16 -14.67
N LEU A 114 4.08 -20.99 -13.74
CA LEU A 114 4.27 -20.56 -12.35
C LEU A 114 5.72 -20.09 -12.17
N ASN A 115 5.89 -18.87 -11.69
CA ASN A 115 7.19 -18.35 -11.29
C ASN A 115 7.49 -18.78 -9.85
N VAL A 116 7.91 -20.04 -9.70
CA VAL A 116 8.09 -20.70 -8.41
C VAL A 116 9.25 -20.06 -7.62
N ASP A 117 10.35 -19.73 -8.30
CA ASP A 117 11.55 -19.19 -7.62
C ASP A 117 11.25 -17.84 -6.98
N THR A 118 10.61 -16.94 -7.72
CA THR A 118 10.19 -15.62 -7.18
C THR A 118 9.14 -15.80 -6.09
N GLY A 119 8.21 -16.75 -6.27
CA GLY A 119 7.17 -17.05 -5.30
C GLY A 119 7.73 -17.57 -3.98
N ILE A 120 8.64 -18.54 -3.98
CA ILE A 120 9.28 -19.08 -2.77
C ILE A 120 10.04 -17.97 -2.04
N LYS A 121 10.82 -17.16 -2.75
CA LYS A 121 11.51 -16.01 -2.17
C LYS A 121 10.53 -15.06 -1.46
N TYR A 122 9.46 -14.70 -2.13
CA TYR A 122 8.43 -13.80 -1.58
C TYR A 122 7.76 -14.40 -0.33
N ILE A 123 7.30 -15.64 -0.40
CA ILE A 123 6.64 -16.33 0.72
C ILE A 123 7.57 -16.40 1.94
N ALA A 124 8.84 -16.72 1.76
CA ALA A 124 9.79 -16.82 2.86
C ALA A 124 9.88 -15.50 3.66
N PHE A 125 9.98 -14.36 2.95
CA PHE A 125 9.98 -13.05 3.60
C PHE A 125 8.63 -12.72 4.26
N MET A 126 7.51 -12.98 3.57
CA MET A 126 6.19 -12.60 4.05
C MET A 126 5.74 -13.45 5.25
N VAL A 127 6.08 -14.73 5.31
CA VAL A 127 5.79 -15.57 6.49
C VAL A 127 6.54 -15.05 7.72
N ILE A 128 7.83 -14.70 7.57
CA ILE A 128 8.60 -14.10 8.66
C ILE A 128 8.00 -12.74 9.07
N ALA A 129 7.62 -11.91 8.11
CA ALA A 129 6.98 -10.63 8.35
C ALA A 129 5.69 -10.79 9.16
N THR A 130 4.81 -11.69 8.73
CA THR A 130 3.53 -11.98 9.38
C THR A 130 3.73 -12.47 10.82
N VAL A 131 4.66 -13.39 11.05
CA VAL A 131 4.95 -13.92 12.39
C VAL A 131 5.49 -12.81 13.31
N LEU A 132 6.46 -12.02 12.85
CA LEU A 132 7.00 -10.91 13.63
C LEU A 132 5.95 -9.85 13.93
N PHE A 133 5.10 -9.53 12.96
CA PHE A 133 4.04 -8.54 13.12
C PHE A 133 3.02 -8.97 14.16
N ILE A 134 2.51 -10.21 14.06
CA ILE A 134 1.50 -10.74 15.00
C ILE A 134 2.09 -10.87 16.40
N ILE A 135 3.27 -11.47 16.55
CA ILE A 135 3.92 -11.59 17.86
C ILE A 135 4.19 -10.20 18.43
N GLY A 136 4.69 -9.26 17.61
CA GLY A 136 4.94 -7.90 18.02
C GLY A 136 3.68 -7.20 18.52
N ALA A 137 2.57 -7.33 17.82
CA ALA A 137 1.28 -6.77 18.20
C ALA A 137 0.77 -7.33 19.53
N VAL A 138 0.81 -8.66 19.70
CA VAL A 138 0.38 -9.33 20.93
C VAL A 138 1.26 -8.95 22.12
N VAL A 139 2.58 -8.99 21.95
CA VAL A 139 3.54 -8.63 23.02
C VAL A 139 3.41 -7.16 23.40
N LEU A 140 3.21 -6.26 22.43
CA LEU A 140 2.96 -4.85 22.66
C LEU A 140 1.69 -4.65 23.49
N TYR A 141 0.61 -5.31 23.12
CA TYR A 141 -0.67 -5.23 23.80
C TYR A 141 -0.59 -5.77 25.25
N LEU A 142 0.12 -6.88 25.45
CA LEU A 142 0.38 -7.43 26.78
C LEU A 142 1.24 -6.48 27.62
N GLY A 143 2.29 -5.89 27.02
CA GLY A 143 3.12 -4.89 27.68
C GLY A 143 2.33 -3.65 28.14
N TYR A 144 1.38 -3.21 27.29
CA TYR A 144 0.43 -2.16 27.63
C TYR A 144 -0.49 -2.57 28.80
N GLY A 145 -1.12 -3.74 28.73
CA GLY A 145 -2.04 -4.23 29.75
C GLY A 145 -1.39 -4.48 31.12
N TYR A 146 -0.15 -5.01 31.14
CA TYR A 146 0.61 -5.26 32.38
C TYR A 146 1.44 -4.05 32.83
N GLN A 147 1.39 -2.92 32.11
CA GLN A 147 2.21 -1.71 32.38
C GLN A 147 3.71 -2.03 32.43
N ASN A 148 4.17 -3.00 31.66
CA ASN A 148 5.56 -3.43 31.62
C ASN A 148 6.30 -2.76 30.45
N SER A 149 7.13 -1.77 30.76
CA SER A 149 7.86 -0.97 29.78
C SER A 149 8.80 -1.79 28.89
N ALA A 150 9.49 -2.80 29.44
CA ALA A 150 10.41 -3.63 28.67
C ALA A 150 9.64 -4.49 27.67
N LEU A 151 8.53 -5.10 28.09
CA LEU A 151 7.68 -5.91 27.23
C LEU A 151 7.03 -5.05 26.14
N TYR A 152 6.59 -3.83 26.48
CA TYR A 152 6.02 -2.86 25.56
C TYR A 152 7.02 -2.48 24.46
N LEU A 153 8.23 -2.07 24.83
CA LEU A 153 9.27 -1.68 23.88
C LEU A 153 9.73 -2.88 23.00
N PHE A 154 9.81 -4.06 23.57
CA PHE A 154 10.14 -5.27 22.80
C PHE A 154 9.06 -5.58 21.77
N GLY A 155 7.77 -5.52 22.16
CA GLY A 155 6.64 -5.70 21.25
C GLY A 155 6.62 -4.63 20.14
N LEU A 156 6.92 -3.38 20.47
CA LEU A 156 7.00 -2.29 19.51
C LEU A 156 8.08 -2.50 18.44
N VAL A 157 9.26 -2.97 18.85
CA VAL A 157 10.36 -3.29 17.93
C VAL A 157 9.97 -4.46 17.00
N LEU A 158 9.38 -5.53 17.54
CA LEU A 158 8.92 -6.66 16.74
C LEU A 158 7.82 -6.25 15.74
N LEU A 159 6.86 -5.42 16.19
CA LEU A 159 5.81 -4.89 15.32
C LEU A 159 6.40 -4.06 14.18
N LEU A 160 7.35 -3.18 14.48
CA LEU A 160 8.04 -2.37 13.47
C LEU A 160 8.85 -3.25 12.49
N MET A 161 9.55 -4.28 12.98
CA MET A 161 10.28 -5.21 12.12
C MET A 161 9.34 -5.99 11.21
N GLY A 162 8.23 -6.51 11.73
CA GLY A 162 7.20 -7.19 10.96
C GLY A 162 6.58 -6.28 9.89
N LEU A 163 6.21 -5.05 10.28
CA LEU A 163 5.72 -4.03 9.33
C LEU A 163 6.77 -3.72 8.26
N ALA A 164 8.02 -3.52 8.66
CA ALA A 164 9.09 -3.16 7.73
C ALA A 164 9.35 -4.26 6.69
N LEU A 165 9.35 -5.53 7.10
CA LEU A 165 9.41 -6.66 6.17
C LEU A 165 8.20 -6.72 5.24
N GLU A 166 6.97 -6.61 5.77
CA GLU A 166 5.73 -6.76 5.00
C GLU A 166 5.57 -5.69 3.93
N VAL A 167 5.85 -4.44 4.27
CA VAL A 167 5.64 -3.34 3.32
C VAL A 167 6.91 -2.98 2.54
N GLY A 168 8.08 -3.46 2.97
CA GLY A 168 9.36 -3.18 2.32
C GLY A 168 10.00 -1.88 2.78
N ILE A 169 10.11 -1.65 4.09
CA ILE A 169 10.84 -0.52 4.69
C ILE A 169 12.30 -0.94 4.95
N ALA A 170 13.27 -0.08 4.60
CA ALA A 170 14.66 -0.33 4.89
C ALA A 170 14.94 -0.31 6.43
N PRO A 171 15.84 -1.22 6.90
CA PRO A 171 16.76 -2.06 6.13
C PRO A 171 16.17 -3.38 5.60
N LEU A 172 14.95 -3.77 5.96
CA LEU A 172 14.34 -5.07 5.67
C LEU A 172 13.60 -5.09 4.30
N HIS A 173 14.14 -4.43 3.29
CA HIS A 173 13.47 -4.15 2.00
C HIS A 173 14.02 -4.93 0.80
N GLU A 174 15.06 -5.73 0.96
CA GLU A 174 15.83 -6.32 -0.15
C GLU A 174 14.99 -7.17 -1.12
N TRP A 175 13.91 -7.79 -0.62
CA TRP A 175 13.01 -8.59 -1.44
C TRP A 175 12.22 -7.75 -2.45
N VAL A 176 11.92 -6.46 -2.16
CA VAL A 176 11.00 -5.63 -2.96
C VAL A 176 11.53 -5.37 -4.36
N PRO A 177 12.76 -4.85 -4.56
CA PRO A 177 13.27 -4.59 -5.90
C PRO A 177 13.45 -5.86 -6.72
N ASP A 178 13.82 -6.97 -6.07
CA ASP A 178 14.05 -8.24 -6.72
C ASP A 178 12.76 -8.92 -7.17
N VAL A 179 11.77 -9.01 -6.28
CA VAL A 179 10.46 -9.59 -6.59
C VAL A 179 9.76 -8.76 -7.67
N PHE A 180 9.81 -7.43 -7.56
CA PHE A 180 9.17 -6.54 -8.54
C PHE A 180 9.79 -6.65 -9.93
N ALA A 181 11.09 -6.90 -10.01
CA ALA A 181 11.80 -7.04 -11.28
C ALA A 181 11.55 -8.39 -11.97
N ASN A 182 11.26 -9.45 -11.20
CA ASN A 182 11.21 -10.83 -11.71
C ASN A 182 9.80 -11.42 -11.81
N ALA A 183 8.80 -10.81 -11.15
CA ALA A 183 7.41 -11.25 -11.23
C ALA A 183 6.66 -10.57 -12.38
N ASN A 184 5.47 -11.12 -12.71
CA ASN A 184 4.59 -10.49 -13.70
C ASN A 184 4.20 -9.08 -13.27
N PRO A 185 4.33 -8.05 -14.13
CA PRO A 185 4.01 -6.67 -13.76
C PRO A 185 2.61 -6.47 -13.17
N ILE A 186 1.60 -7.18 -13.66
CA ILE A 186 0.23 -7.04 -13.16
C ILE A 186 0.07 -7.69 -11.78
N SER A 187 0.68 -8.85 -11.55
CA SER A 187 0.72 -9.47 -10.22
C SER A 187 1.39 -8.53 -9.20
N VAL A 188 2.50 -7.91 -9.61
CA VAL A 188 3.20 -6.91 -8.80
C VAL A 188 2.33 -5.68 -8.55
N SER A 189 1.54 -5.21 -9.53
CA SER A 189 0.67 -4.05 -9.33
C SER A 189 -0.33 -4.26 -8.19
N ILE A 190 -0.89 -5.47 -8.06
CA ILE A 190 -1.84 -5.82 -7.01
C ILE A 190 -1.18 -5.80 -5.63
N ILE A 191 -0.03 -6.48 -5.48
CA ILE A 191 0.68 -6.51 -4.20
C ILE A 191 1.32 -5.16 -3.81
N ALA A 192 1.67 -4.35 -4.79
CA ALA A 192 2.20 -3.00 -4.56
C ALA A 192 1.11 -1.95 -4.28
N SER A 193 -0.15 -2.29 -4.53
CA SER A 193 -1.30 -1.40 -4.35
C SER A 193 -2.13 -1.80 -3.13
N ILE A 194 -3.16 -2.63 -3.31
CA ILE A 194 -4.18 -2.89 -2.30
C ILE A 194 -3.63 -3.60 -1.05
N ALA A 195 -2.64 -4.47 -1.21
CA ALA A 195 -2.05 -5.21 -0.09
C ALA A 195 -1.29 -4.33 0.91
N LYS A 196 -0.92 -3.10 0.53
CA LYS A 196 -0.15 -2.21 1.41
C LYS A 196 -1.00 -1.45 2.43
N PHE A 197 -2.32 -1.39 2.27
CA PHE A 197 -3.19 -0.65 3.19
C PHE A 197 -3.28 -1.30 4.56
N VAL A 198 -3.65 -2.58 4.61
CA VAL A 198 -3.94 -3.28 5.88
C VAL A 198 -2.76 -3.29 6.84
N PRO A 199 -1.51 -3.58 6.44
CA PRO A 199 -0.37 -3.52 7.34
C PRO A 199 -0.21 -2.17 8.05
N PHE A 200 -0.34 -1.06 7.30
CA PHE A 200 -0.26 0.28 7.89
C PHE A 200 -1.44 0.63 8.77
N ILE A 201 -2.68 0.29 8.35
CA ILE A 201 -3.89 0.57 9.12
C ILE A 201 -3.87 -0.19 10.45
N VAL A 202 -3.53 -1.48 10.40
CA VAL A 202 -3.47 -2.34 11.59
C VAL A 202 -2.39 -1.86 12.54
N ALA A 203 -1.18 -1.58 12.06
CA ALA A 203 -0.10 -1.04 12.88
C ALA A 203 -0.50 0.30 13.52
N LEU A 204 -1.11 1.21 12.74
CA LEU A 204 -1.56 2.51 13.22
C LEU A 204 -2.61 2.36 14.33
N LYS A 205 -3.65 1.55 14.11
CA LYS A 205 -4.71 1.34 15.11
C LYS A 205 -4.17 0.70 16.39
N ILE A 206 -3.32 -0.32 16.28
CA ILE A 206 -2.68 -0.95 17.45
C ILE A 206 -1.88 0.09 18.24
N LEU A 207 -1.06 0.92 17.57
CA LEU A 207 -0.28 1.95 18.21
C LEU A 207 -1.16 3.03 18.87
N MET A 208 -2.28 3.41 18.24
CA MET A 208 -3.23 4.36 18.83
C MET A 208 -3.95 3.79 20.07
N ILE A 209 -4.34 2.53 20.05
CA ILE A 209 -4.99 1.84 21.17
C ILE A 209 -4.04 1.66 22.34
N THR A 210 -2.77 1.37 22.07
CA THR A 210 -1.74 1.08 23.09
C THR A 210 -0.84 2.27 23.42
N ALA A 211 -1.21 3.50 23.01
CA ALA A 211 -0.40 4.68 23.21
C ALA A 211 -0.15 4.98 24.70
N THR A 212 1.12 5.18 25.05
CA THR A 212 1.59 5.52 26.41
C THR A 212 2.62 6.65 26.33
N GLU A 213 3.07 7.17 27.47
CA GLU A 213 4.18 8.14 27.50
C GLU A 213 5.46 7.57 26.88
N LEU A 214 5.70 6.25 27.00
CA LEU A 214 6.83 5.58 26.38
C LEU A 214 6.75 5.58 24.84
N THR A 215 5.55 5.62 24.28
CA THR A 215 5.35 5.68 22.84
C THR A 215 6.03 6.91 22.25
N SER A 216 5.89 8.06 22.87
CA SER A 216 6.49 9.32 22.38
C SER A 216 8.01 9.24 22.25
N SER A 217 8.69 8.60 23.22
CA SER A 217 10.14 8.38 23.18
C SER A 217 10.54 7.34 22.12
N ALA A 218 9.72 6.31 21.93
CA ALA A 218 9.97 5.25 20.97
C ALA A 218 9.73 5.69 19.51
N LEU A 219 8.92 6.73 19.27
CA LEU A 219 8.66 7.28 17.93
C LEU A 219 9.93 7.80 17.24
N LEU A 220 11.00 8.09 17.96
CA LEU A 220 12.30 8.40 17.37
C LEU A 220 12.83 7.24 16.53
N ILE A 221 12.58 5.99 16.93
CA ILE A 221 12.97 4.79 16.14
C ILE A 221 12.24 4.81 14.79
N PHE A 222 10.93 5.11 14.80
CA PHE A 222 10.15 5.24 13.56
C PHE A 222 10.68 6.35 12.66
N ALA A 223 11.06 7.50 13.24
CA ALA A 223 11.63 8.63 12.50
C ALA A 223 12.95 8.25 11.82
N VAL A 224 13.84 7.57 12.55
CA VAL A 224 15.16 7.14 12.02
C VAL A 224 14.98 6.09 10.92
N VAL A 225 14.14 5.06 11.15
CA VAL A 225 13.85 4.01 10.17
C VAL A 225 13.19 4.60 8.92
N SER A 226 12.27 5.56 9.09
CA SER A 226 11.65 6.30 8.00
C SER A 226 12.71 7.04 7.14
N ALA A 227 13.62 7.79 7.77
CA ALA A 227 14.70 8.48 7.08
C ALA A 227 15.61 7.51 6.31
N ILE A 228 16.04 6.41 6.94
CA ILE A 228 16.85 5.36 6.30
C ILE A 228 16.12 4.81 5.07
N SER A 229 14.83 4.52 5.18
CA SER A 229 14.03 3.97 4.09
C SER A 229 13.87 4.94 2.93
N MET A 230 13.66 6.24 3.20
CA MET A 230 13.60 7.27 2.17
C MET A 230 14.90 7.31 1.35
N PHE A 231 16.06 7.34 2.01
CA PHE A 231 17.36 7.38 1.34
C PHE A 231 17.68 6.08 0.61
N ALA A 232 17.52 4.93 1.26
CA ALA A 232 17.79 3.61 0.67
C ALA A 232 16.97 3.40 -0.60
N GLY A 233 15.66 3.72 -0.56
CA GLY A 233 14.78 3.60 -1.71
C GLY A 233 15.15 4.57 -2.84
N ASN A 234 15.37 5.85 -2.55
CA ASN A 234 15.67 6.83 -3.59
C ASN A 234 17.05 6.61 -4.23
N ILE A 235 18.08 6.32 -3.42
CA ILE A 235 19.43 6.02 -3.94
C ILE A 235 19.39 4.72 -4.75
N GLY A 236 18.76 3.66 -4.23
CA GLY A 236 18.61 2.39 -4.96
C GLY A 236 17.91 2.56 -6.30
N ALA A 237 16.86 3.39 -6.39
CA ALA A 237 16.18 3.69 -7.64
C ALA A 237 17.05 4.39 -8.68
N LEU A 238 18.03 5.19 -8.25
CA LEU A 238 18.98 5.87 -9.14
C LEU A 238 19.99 4.89 -9.75
N THR A 239 20.36 3.82 -9.04
CA THR A 239 21.42 2.88 -9.46
C THR A 239 20.97 1.87 -10.51
N THR A 240 19.66 1.69 -10.73
CA THR A 240 19.13 0.69 -11.67
C THR A 240 18.48 1.30 -12.90
N GLN A 241 18.53 0.56 -14.03
CA GLN A 241 17.85 0.90 -15.28
C GLN A 241 16.55 0.10 -15.49
N ASN A 242 16.35 -1.00 -14.76
CA ASN A 242 15.16 -1.83 -14.89
C ASN A 242 13.94 -1.08 -14.30
N PRO A 243 12.88 -0.79 -15.10
CA PRO A 243 11.75 0.03 -14.66
C PRO A 243 10.96 -0.60 -13.51
N ALA A 244 10.79 -1.91 -13.49
CA ALA A 244 10.11 -2.60 -12.39
C ALA A 244 10.95 -2.56 -11.10
N ARG A 245 12.27 -2.69 -11.20
CA ARG A 245 13.20 -2.55 -10.08
C ARG A 245 13.24 -1.11 -9.56
N ILE A 246 13.19 -0.08 -10.44
CA ILE A 246 13.03 1.32 -10.06
C ILE A 246 11.76 1.49 -9.22
N LEU A 247 10.63 0.93 -9.68
CA LEU A 247 9.37 0.99 -8.94
C LEU A 247 9.43 0.23 -7.60
N GLY A 248 10.21 -0.84 -7.51
CA GLY A 248 10.49 -1.53 -6.25
C GLY A 248 11.16 -0.60 -5.24
N TYR A 249 12.29 0.01 -5.62
CA TYR A 249 12.97 0.98 -4.76
C TYR A 249 12.12 2.23 -4.48
N SER A 250 11.35 2.70 -5.46
CA SER A 250 10.37 3.76 -5.23
C SER A 250 9.32 3.36 -4.17
N THR A 251 8.93 2.08 -4.09
CA THR A 251 8.06 1.61 -3.02
C THR A 251 8.76 1.75 -1.66
N VAL A 252 10.00 1.31 -1.54
CA VAL A 252 10.79 1.46 -0.31
C VAL A 252 10.81 2.91 0.19
N ALA A 253 11.08 3.87 -0.71
CA ALA A 253 11.07 5.29 -0.36
C ALA A 253 9.68 5.77 0.08
N ASN A 254 8.62 5.38 -0.64
CA ASN A 254 7.25 5.79 -0.31
C ASN A 254 6.76 5.19 1.01
N MET A 255 7.11 3.94 1.33
CA MET A 255 6.80 3.35 2.64
C MET A 255 7.52 4.11 3.75
N GLY A 256 8.72 4.62 3.50
CA GLY A 256 9.42 5.54 4.41
C GLY A 256 8.65 6.85 4.63
N TYR A 257 8.11 7.47 3.57
CA TYR A 257 7.27 8.69 3.71
C TYR A 257 6.02 8.42 4.55
N ILE A 258 5.35 7.29 4.33
CA ILE A 258 4.16 6.89 5.08
C ILE A 258 4.50 6.62 6.54
N LEU A 259 5.60 5.92 6.81
CA LEU A 259 6.05 5.65 8.18
C LEU A 259 6.38 6.93 8.95
N ALA A 260 6.85 7.98 8.27
CA ALA A 260 7.11 9.28 8.89
C ALA A 260 5.85 9.88 9.57
N ALA A 261 4.66 9.62 9.02
CA ALA A 261 3.41 10.09 9.62
C ALA A 261 3.15 9.49 11.00
N PHE A 262 3.64 8.27 11.27
CA PHE A 262 3.47 7.60 12.56
C PHE A 262 4.13 8.35 13.72
N VAL A 263 5.11 9.19 13.42
CA VAL A 263 5.82 9.99 14.43
C VAL A 263 4.90 11.03 15.12
N ALA A 264 3.81 11.41 14.45
CA ALA A 264 2.86 12.39 14.95
C ALA A 264 1.66 11.77 15.72
N ILE A 265 1.59 10.44 15.91
CA ILE A 265 0.42 9.77 16.54
C ILE A 265 0.17 10.15 18.00
N THR A 266 1.18 10.66 18.71
CA THR A 266 1.05 11.13 20.10
C THR A 266 0.89 12.66 20.21
N ALA A 267 0.75 13.35 19.07
CA ALA A 267 0.54 14.79 19.02
C ALA A 267 -0.92 15.18 19.37
N SER A 268 -1.28 16.46 19.25
CA SER A 268 -2.67 16.88 19.40
C SER A 268 -3.57 16.20 18.39
N LYS A 269 -4.85 16.00 18.74
CA LYS A 269 -5.82 15.27 17.88
C LYS A 269 -5.84 15.78 16.44
N ASP A 270 -5.83 17.08 16.23
CA ASP A 270 -5.87 17.66 14.88
C ASP A 270 -4.63 17.28 14.07
N LEU A 271 -3.44 17.33 14.68
CA LEU A 271 -2.19 16.95 14.02
C LEU A 271 -2.16 15.46 13.67
N VAL A 272 -2.72 14.60 14.53
CA VAL A 272 -2.87 13.17 14.27
C VAL A 272 -3.71 12.94 13.01
N TYR A 273 -4.83 13.63 12.86
CA TYR A 273 -5.68 13.48 11.68
C TYR A 273 -5.00 13.97 10.40
N TYR A 274 -4.24 15.06 10.44
CA TYR A 274 -3.41 15.49 9.31
C TYR A 274 -2.33 14.46 8.96
N ALA A 275 -1.67 13.87 9.96
CA ALA A 275 -0.67 12.83 9.76
C ALA A 275 -1.27 11.59 9.08
N ILE A 276 -2.40 11.10 9.59
CA ILE A 276 -3.10 9.94 9.05
C ILE A 276 -3.62 10.24 7.64
N ALA A 277 -4.22 11.42 7.41
CA ALA A 277 -4.69 11.82 6.09
C ALA A 277 -3.53 11.89 5.08
N GLY A 278 -2.39 12.44 5.49
CA GLY A 278 -1.17 12.45 4.66
C GLY A 278 -0.67 11.05 4.34
N ALA A 279 -0.62 10.16 5.34
CA ALA A 279 -0.23 8.76 5.16
C ALA A 279 -1.15 8.02 4.19
N LEU A 280 -2.47 8.16 4.36
CA LEU A 280 -3.47 7.52 3.50
C LEU A 280 -3.45 8.08 2.08
N LEU A 281 -3.34 9.40 1.89
CA LEU A 281 -3.16 9.98 0.57
C LEU A 281 -1.90 9.44 -0.10
N GLN A 282 -0.79 9.32 0.63
CA GLN A 282 0.45 8.77 0.09
C GLN A 282 0.33 7.26 -0.21
N LEU A 283 -0.44 6.50 0.57
CA LEU A 283 -0.81 5.12 0.25
C LEU A 283 -1.63 5.04 -1.04
N PHE A 284 -2.62 5.91 -1.23
CA PHE A 284 -3.40 5.97 -2.47
C PHE A 284 -2.55 6.36 -3.67
N VAL A 285 -1.65 7.34 -3.53
CA VAL A 285 -0.68 7.70 -4.58
C VAL A 285 0.18 6.52 -4.96
N ASN A 286 0.74 5.82 -3.97
CA ASN A 286 1.52 4.62 -4.23
C ASN A 286 0.67 3.55 -4.91
N ALA A 287 -0.55 3.30 -4.44
CA ALA A 287 -1.42 2.27 -4.96
C ALA A 287 -1.85 2.54 -6.41
N PHE A 288 -2.52 3.65 -6.67
CA PHE A 288 -2.95 4.03 -8.03
C PHE A 288 -1.77 4.20 -8.98
N GLY A 289 -0.70 4.83 -8.51
CA GLY A 289 0.49 5.05 -9.32
C GLY A 289 1.21 3.76 -9.69
N LYS A 290 1.27 2.76 -8.78
CA LYS A 290 1.85 1.44 -9.09
C LYS A 290 0.97 0.68 -10.09
N VAL A 291 -0.35 0.70 -9.92
CA VAL A 291 -1.27 0.12 -10.92
C VAL A 291 -1.03 0.76 -12.28
N GLY A 292 -0.95 2.09 -12.37
CA GLY A 292 -0.68 2.79 -13.62
C GLY A 292 0.66 2.44 -14.25
N PHE A 293 1.74 2.50 -13.48
CA PHE A 293 3.09 2.22 -14.00
C PHE A 293 3.32 0.76 -14.36
N PHE A 294 2.81 -0.21 -13.60
CA PHE A 294 2.98 -1.62 -13.96
C PHE A 294 2.16 -2.00 -15.18
N ASN A 295 0.96 -1.42 -15.36
CA ASN A 295 0.24 -1.54 -16.62
C ASN A 295 1.02 -0.89 -17.78
N ALA A 296 1.62 0.28 -17.56
CA ALA A 296 2.46 0.93 -18.55
C ALA A 296 3.74 0.13 -18.90
N ILE A 297 4.34 -0.57 -17.93
CA ILE A 297 5.46 -1.50 -18.18
C ILE A 297 5.00 -2.69 -19.02
N LYS A 298 3.78 -3.18 -18.78
CA LYS A 298 3.23 -4.35 -19.48
C LYS A 298 2.87 -4.07 -20.93
N GLY A 299 2.13 -3.00 -21.20
CA GLY A 299 1.58 -2.73 -22.55
C GLY A 299 1.87 -1.33 -23.10
N GLY A 300 2.69 -0.55 -22.40
CA GLY A 300 2.93 0.85 -22.74
C GLY A 300 1.78 1.79 -22.30
N THR A 301 2.03 3.08 -22.37
CA THR A 301 1.01 4.10 -22.14
C THR A 301 1.33 5.39 -22.87
N TRP A 302 0.36 6.30 -22.94
CA TRP A 302 0.55 7.64 -23.51
C TRP A 302 1.51 8.47 -22.67
N THR A 303 2.26 9.31 -23.34
CA THR A 303 3.27 10.17 -22.73
C THR A 303 2.68 11.03 -21.60
N ALA A 304 1.48 11.59 -21.78
CA ALA A 304 0.82 12.43 -20.79
C ALA A 304 0.54 11.65 -19.49
N SER A 305 0.00 10.43 -19.59
CA SER A 305 -0.29 9.59 -18.41
C SER A 305 0.98 9.27 -17.62
N SER A 306 2.07 8.91 -18.31
CA SER A 306 3.37 8.67 -17.65
C SER A 306 3.92 9.89 -16.93
N TYR A 307 3.80 11.10 -17.52
CA TYR A 307 4.24 12.34 -16.85
C TYR A 307 3.39 12.64 -15.62
N ILE A 308 2.06 12.53 -15.71
CA ILE A 308 1.16 12.81 -14.59
C ILE A 308 1.46 11.87 -13.41
N LEU A 309 1.61 10.58 -13.67
CA LEU A 309 1.98 9.60 -12.65
C LEU A 309 3.33 9.95 -12.00
N SER A 310 4.34 10.28 -12.83
CA SER A 310 5.67 10.67 -12.34
C SER A 310 5.62 11.93 -11.48
N PHE A 311 4.92 12.96 -11.93
CA PHE A 311 4.78 14.23 -11.20
C PHE A 311 4.03 14.06 -9.89
N SER A 312 3.04 13.16 -9.84
CA SER A 312 2.35 12.84 -8.59
C SER A 312 3.30 12.17 -7.59
N PHE A 313 4.10 11.18 -8.01
CA PHE A 313 5.10 10.56 -7.13
C PHE A 313 6.19 11.52 -6.65
N ILE A 314 6.65 12.43 -7.51
CA ILE A 314 7.59 13.49 -7.13
C ILE A 314 6.95 14.40 -6.07
N GLY A 315 5.63 14.61 -6.14
CA GLY A 315 4.89 15.51 -5.25
C GLY A 315 4.79 16.92 -5.79
N LEU A 316 4.47 17.06 -7.08
CA LEU A 316 4.22 18.37 -7.69
C LEU A 316 2.75 18.78 -7.50
N PRO A 317 2.48 20.04 -7.04
CA PRO A 317 1.12 20.52 -6.97
C PRO A 317 0.51 20.63 -8.38
N PRO A 318 -0.78 20.43 -8.57
CA PRO A 318 -1.82 20.19 -7.55
C PRO A 318 -2.14 18.69 -7.34
N LEU A 319 -1.26 17.80 -7.73
CA LEU A 319 -1.50 16.36 -7.74
C LEU A 319 -1.57 15.74 -6.32
N MET A 320 -2.23 14.60 -6.22
CA MET A 320 -2.47 13.91 -4.94
C MET A 320 -1.19 13.67 -4.13
N GLY A 321 -0.07 13.34 -4.79
CA GLY A 321 1.20 13.11 -4.11
C GLY A 321 1.79 14.35 -3.42
N PHE A 322 1.50 15.54 -3.91
CA PHE A 322 1.85 16.78 -3.21
C PHE A 322 1.13 16.88 -1.86
N TRP A 323 -0.20 16.71 -1.86
CA TRP A 323 -1.00 16.84 -0.64
C TRP A 323 -0.69 15.75 0.39
N GLY A 324 -0.45 14.52 -0.04
CA GLY A 324 -0.02 13.46 0.86
C GLY A 324 1.27 13.83 1.61
N LYS A 325 2.31 14.26 0.89
CA LYS A 325 3.57 14.71 1.49
C LYS A 325 3.39 15.99 2.31
N PHE A 326 2.61 16.95 1.82
CA PHE A 326 2.38 18.22 2.51
C PHE A 326 1.74 18.01 3.89
N PHE A 327 0.71 17.16 4.00
CA PHE A 327 0.08 16.88 5.28
C PHE A 327 1.02 16.15 6.25
N ILE A 328 1.85 15.22 5.75
CA ILE A 328 2.89 14.59 6.58
C ILE A 328 3.89 15.64 7.07
N ILE A 329 4.40 16.50 6.17
CA ILE A 329 5.34 17.57 6.53
C ILE A 329 4.70 18.50 7.58
N TYR A 330 3.46 18.92 7.36
CA TYR A 330 2.72 19.76 8.29
C TYR A 330 2.69 19.12 9.70
N ALA A 331 2.27 17.86 9.79
CA ALA A 331 2.23 17.16 11.07
C ALA A 331 3.61 17.03 11.73
N LEU A 332 4.67 16.72 10.95
CA LEU A 332 6.03 16.59 11.47
C LEU A 332 6.58 17.91 12.04
N VAL A 333 6.36 19.03 11.34
CA VAL A 333 6.84 20.35 11.76
C VAL A 333 6.23 20.73 13.10
N PHE A 334 4.92 20.56 13.26
CA PHE A 334 4.22 20.90 14.50
C PHE A 334 4.38 19.85 15.61
N SER A 335 4.93 18.66 15.29
CA SER A 335 5.30 17.63 16.27
C SER A 335 6.79 17.68 16.66
N ASN A 336 7.51 18.78 16.38
CA ASN A 336 8.93 18.99 16.66
C ASN A 336 9.90 18.03 15.92
N TYR A 337 9.48 17.44 14.79
CA TYR A 337 10.32 16.62 13.92
C TYR A 337 10.71 17.35 12.63
N LEU A 338 11.05 18.65 12.72
CA LEU A 338 11.43 19.48 11.57
C LEU A 338 12.56 18.86 10.74
N TRP A 339 13.54 18.21 11.38
CA TRP A 339 14.64 17.55 10.69
C TRP A 339 14.15 16.45 9.72
N LEU A 340 13.14 15.66 10.14
CA LEU A 340 12.56 14.60 9.32
C LEU A 340 11.75 15.19 8.15
N ALA A 341 11.02 16.29 8.40
CA ALA A 341 10.31 17.03 7.35
C ALA A 341 11.28 17.56 6.27
N ILE A 342 12.42 18.10 6.67
CA ILE A 342 13.48 18.55 5.73
C ILE A 342 14.02 17.36 4.92
N LEU A 343 14.31 16.22 5.57
CA LEU A 343 14.78 15.02 4.87
C LEU A 343 13.74 14.49 3.88
N LEU A 344 12.45 14.56 4.20
CA LEU A 344 11.37 14.16 3.30
C LEU A 344 11.37 15.03 2.03
N VAL A 345 11.48 16.35 2.16
CA VAL A 345 11.56 17.29 1.02
C VAL A 345 12.79 17.00 0.16
N LEU A 346 13.97 16.85 0.78
CA LEU A 346 15.21 16.52 0.06
C LEU A 346 15.08 15.18 -0.70
N ASN A 347 14.51 14.17 -0.08
CA ASN A 347 14.29 12.88 -0.72
C ASN A 347 13.28 12.95 -1.87
N SER A 348 12.28 13.84 -1.79
CA SER A 348 11.38 14.10 -2.93
C SER A 348 12.15 14.69 -4.12
N ALA A 349 13.10 15.60 -3.90
CA ALA A 349 13.95 16.14 -4.96
C ALA A 349 14.87 15.05 -5.57
N ILE A 350 15.47 14.19 -4.74
CA ILE A 350 16.30 13.06 -5.21
C ILE A 350 15.50 12.11 -6.11
N SER A 351 14.19 12.03 -5.94
CA SER A 351 13.33 11.13 -6.71
C SER A 351 13.10 11.56 -8.17
N VAL A 352 13.29 12.84 -8.51
CA VAL A 352 12.98 13.42 -9.82
C VAL A 352 13.65 12.69 -11.00
N PRO A 353 14.99 12.43 -11.00
CA PRO A 353 15.66 11.84 -12.15
C PRO A 353 15.14 10.45 -12.52
N TYR A 354 14.86 9.58 -11.56
CA TYR A 354 14.44 8.23 -11.87
C TYR A 354 12.95 8.15 -12.28
N TYR A 355 12.07 9.03 -11.77
CA TYR A 355 10.70 9.11 -12.26
C TYR A 355 10.63 9.64 -13.69
N LEU A 356 11.46 10.63 -14.06
CA LEU A 356 11.58 11.08 -15.44
C LEU A 356 12.17 10.01 -16.37
N ARG A 357 13.05 9.14 -15.83
CA ARG A 357 13.54 7.97 -16.55
C ARG A 357 12.42 6.97 -16.84
N LEU A 358 11.52 6.70 -15.88
CA LEU A 358 10.37 5.84 -16.06
C LEU A 358 9.47 6.32 -17.21
N VAL A 359 9.24 7.63 -17.35
CA VAL A 359 8.47 8.18 -18.49
C VAL A 359 9.07 7.77 -19.83
N ARG A 360 10.41 7.80 -19.96
CA ARG A 360 11.08 7.45 -21.22
C ARG A 360 10.91 5.99 -21.60
N VAL A 361 10.80 5.11 -20.61
CA VAL A 361 10.70 3.66 -20.82
C VAL A 361 9.25 3.21 -21.03
N THR A 362 8.29 3.84 -20.34
CA THR A 362 6.88 3.43 -20.36
C THR A 362 6.07 4.04 -21.50
N LYS A 363 6.51 5.15 -22.08
CA LYS A 363 5.82 5.77 -23.21
C LYS A 363 6.01 4.96 -24.49
N VAL A 364 4.93 4.73 -25.22
CA VAL A 364 4.96 4.12 -26.56
C VAL A 364 3.98 4.85 -27.49
N ASN A 365 4.23 4.78 -28.80
CA ASN A 365 3.37 5.43 -29.80
C ASN A 365 2.02 4.71 -29.96
N VAL A 366 2.01 3.38 -29.86
CA VAL A 366 0.82 2.55 -29.97
C VAL A 366 0.78 1.61 -28.76
N PRO A 367 0.21 2.05 -27.63
CA PRO A 367 0.08 1.22 -26.45
C PRO A 367 -1.04 0.17 -26.62
N ASP A 368 -0.96 -0.92 -25.85
CA ASP A 368 -2.09 -1.84 -25.71
C ASP A 368 -3.29 -1.10 -25.09
N MET A 369 -4.47 -1.27 -25.70
CA MET A 369 -5.65 -0.48 -25.37
C MET A 369 -6.05 -0.58 -23.90
N LEU A 370 -6.04 -1.79 -23.33
CA LEU A 370 -6.56 -2.04 -22.01
C LEU A 370 -5.59 -1.55 -20.93
N THR A 371 -4.31 -1.90 -21.03
CA THR A 371 -3.27 -1.44 -20.09
C THR A 371 -3.11 0.08 -20.11
N ASN A 372 -3.17 0.69 -21.29
CA ASN A 372 -3.17 2.14 -21.45
C ASN A 372 -4.39 2.80 -20.83
N THR A 373 -5.58 2.20 -20.98
CA THR A 373 -6.80 2.74 -20.34
C THR A 373 -6.68 2.74 -18.83
N VAL A 374 -6.21 1.64 -18.22
CA VAL A 374 -5.96 1.55 -16.78
C VAL A 374 -4.93 2.61 -16.35
N ALA A 375 -3.79 2.71 -17.03
CA ALA A 375 -2.77 3.70 -16.72
C ALA A 375 -3.27 5.14 -16.85
N SER A 376 -4.12 5.42 -17.85
CA SER A 376 -4.69 6.75 -18.05
C SER A 376 -5.74 7.10 -16.98
N ILE A 377 -6.58 6.14 -16.59
CA ILE A 377 -7.55 6.35 -15.51
C ILE A 377 -6.80 6.61 -14.19
N THR A 378 -5.76 5.84 -13.86
CA THR A 378 -4.95 6.08 -12.67
C THR A 378 -4.29 7.46 -12.68
N ALA A 379 -3.83 7.93 -13.84
CA ALA A 379 -3.29 9.28 -14.00
C ALA A 379 -4.36 10.36 -13.74
N ILE A 380 -5.59 10.16 -14.23
CA ILE A 380 -6.72 11.09 -13.97
C ILE A 380 -7.03 11.14 -12.47
N VAL A 381 -7.01 10.01 -11.77
CA VAL A 381 -7.26 9.95 -10.31
C VAL A 381 -6.27 10.82 -9.53
N MET A 382 -5.04 11.03 -10.03
CA MET A 382 -4.09 11.91 -9.35
C MET A 382 -4.54 13.38 -9.25
N PHE A 383 -5.55 13.78 -10.03
CA PHE A 383 -6.15 15.12 -9.97
C PHE A 383 -7.35 15.22 -9.02
N ILE A 384 -7.77 14.15 -8.33
CA ILE A 384 -8.91 14.20 -7.40
C ILE A 384 -8.72 15.22 -6.28
N THR A 385 -7.47 15.56 -6.00
CA THR A 385 -7.06 16.56 -5.01
C THR A 385 -6.60 17.86 -5.65
N LEU A 386 -7.24 18.28 -6.74
CA LEU A 386 -6.90 19.53 -7.45
C LEU A 386 -6.91 20.76 -6.52
N PHE A 387 -7.83 20.77 -5.55
CA PHE A 387 -7.89 21.75 -4.46
C PHE A 387 -7.44 21.12 -3.14
N PRO A 388 -7.02 21.93 -2.13
CA PRO A 388 -6.60 21.42 -0.83
C PRO A 388 -7.65 20.45 -0.25
N PRO A 389 -7.33 19.17 -0.06
CA PRO A 389 -8.32 18.16 0.30
C PRO A 389 -8.57 18.13 1.83
N THR A 390 -9.04 19.26 2.39
CA THR A 390 -9.43 19.33 3.81
C THR A 390 -10.58 18.37 4.11
N TRP A 391 -11.50 18.20 3.14
CA TRP A 391 -12.56 17.19 3.22
C TRP A 391 -12.04 15.77 3.49
N PHE A 392 -10.83 15.45 3.05
CA PHE A 392 -10.23 14.14 3.29
C PHE A 392 -9.74 14.02 4.74
N VAL A 393 -9.26 15.11 5.34
CA VAL A 393 -8.90 15.16 6.78
C VAL A 393 -10.15 14.95 7.64
N ASP A 394 -11.27 15.59 7.28
CA ASP A 394 -12.54 15.41 7.98
C ASP A 394 -13.05 13.97 7.90
N LEU A 395 -12.96 13.36 6.70
CA LEU A 395 -13.28 11.94 6.48
C LEU A 395 -12.42 11.01 7.34
N VAL A 396 -11.13 11.28 7.44
CA VAL A 396 -10.21 10.51 8.29
C VAL A 396 -10.57 10.68 9.76
N ALA A 397 -10.92 11.89 10.18
CA ALA A 397 -11.35 12.17 11.55
C ALA A 397 -12.63 11.40 11.92
N GLU A 398 -13.54 11.17 10.98
CA GLU A 398 -14.74 10.35 11.21
C GLU A 398 -14.42 8.87 11.42
N VAL A 399 -13.45 8.34 10.67
CA VAL A 399 -13.09 6.91 10.67
C VAL A 399 -12.17 6.54 11.85
N PHE A 400 -11.33 7.47 12.32
CA PHE A 400 -10.33 7.21 13.37
C PHE A 400 -10.70 7.87 14.72
N LYS A 401 -11.94 8.33 14.90
CA LYS A 401 -12.50 8.73 16.20
C LYS A 401 -12.64 7.51 17.12
#